data_2d040395fc25ff6e5035cef6587dc99d
#
_entry.id   2d040395fc25ff6e5035cef6587dc99d
#
_cell.length_a   1.000
_cell.length_b   1.000
_cell.length_c   1.000
_cell.angle_alpha   90.00
_cell.angle_beta   90.00
_cell.angle_gamma   90.00
#
_symmetry.space_group_name_H-M   'P 1'
#
loop_
_entity.id
_entity.type
_entity.pdbx_description
1 polymer ?
#
loop_
_entity_poly.entity_id
_entity_poly.type
_entity_poly.pdbx_seq_one_letter_code
_entity_poly.pdbx_strand_id
1 'polypeptide(L)'
;MRFNIDLLSNDSLTKENFNKIFFKTHSAQNKQYFTDEIYNSFKRVLTPTFHMQNDGNFIEYNKKQKEIISKPIKEMRVKGVFGSGKTTTLVARAVKTYQKLKMDKLHPKILILTYNLTLRNFIRDKLIQVHRDFEIVDFTIINYHQFIKAELNNMEIEMEIPHKNKGMEIEEYYDKYYSNEQLFAKNKDKIIPYDAIYIDEIQDYKRSWMNIIKDSFLAPEGEYIIFGDEKQNIYGNPIKNKDIITNILGRPTELKICHRSDSKIRDLTLEFQKTLFSKKYELDNMVNEKIGEGLFEKEGYTKYTYFLNMPIIPTIYDIIRENILHKIHNVSPNDITILGYTLPLLRELDCYYRILSRENTKTMFETTEIMYLSALSDNEKWLDALRNELARNNYPNNTKLSDEQNIKIKKFIAQLLSIAELYAKYPEKIEKCFSEKCENFKIGFDFFLSFLKTNAKEIQGFRSKVNKANYEIIRRNKKIHFWMNCGMLKISTIHSFKGWESQAVFLIIEDKTTKNEFDELLYTGFTRARENLVIINFGNEEYHKILKPMFDKVNKQ
;
A
#
# COMPACT_ATOMS: atom_id res chain seq x y z
N MET A 1 40.95 22.22 -3.65
CA MET A 1 40.62 21.14 -4.59
C MET A 1 39.24 21.40 -5.15
N ARG A 2 39.09 21.75 -6.42
CA ARG A 2 37.79 21.81 -7.11
C ARG A 2 37.42 20.39 -7.46
N PHE A 3 36.40 19.81 -6.80
CA PHE A 3 35.80 18.57 -7.24
C PHE A 3 34.99 18.87 -8.51
N ASN A 4 35.46 18.41 -9.68
CA ASN A 4 34.62 18.29 -10.85
C ASN A 4 33.63 17.16 -10.53
N ILE A 5 32.39 17.51 -10.18
CA ILE A 5 31.29 16.58 -10.10
C ILE A 5 30.84 16.34 -11.54
N ASP A 6 31.26 15.22 -12.12
CA ASP A 6 30.70 14.77 -13.39
C ASP A 6 29.22 14.40 -13.13
N LEU A 7 28.29 15.24 -13.55
CA LEU A 7 26.86 14.97 -13.49
C LEU A 7 26.53 13.81 -14.41
N LEU A 8 26.20 12.67 -13.84
CA LEU A 8 25.66 11.53 -14.57
C LEU A 8 24.18 11.76 -14.83
N SER A 9 23.80 11.91 -16.10
CA SER A 9 22.39 11.81 -16.52
C SER A 9 21.96 10.34 -16.57
N ASN A 10 20.65 10.07 -16.57
CA ASN A 10 20.13 8.70 -16.74
C ASN A 10 20.68 8.00 -17.98
N ASP A 11 20.89 8.75 -19.08
CA ASP A 11 21.36 8.22 -20.35
C ASP A 11 22.88 7.94 -20.34
N SER A 12 23.62 8.64 -19.48
CA SER A 12 25.07 8.44 -19.31
C SER A 12 25.43 7.48 -18.18
N LEU A 13 24.45 6.97 -17.41
CA LEU A 13 24.65 6.02 -16.33
C LEU A 13 24.89 4.61 -16.87
N THR A 14 26.00 4.41 -17.56
CA THR A 14 26.45 3.11 -18.03
C THR A 14 27.40 2.48 -17.01
N LYS A 15 27.53 1.14 -17.05
CA LYS A 15 28.50 0.42 -16.22
C LYS A 15 29.93 0.94 -16.42
N GLU A 16 30.28 1.30 -17.66
CA GLU A 16 31.61 1.82 -17.98
C GLU A 16 31.85 3.21 -17.37
N ASN A 17 30.90 4.13 -17.48
CA ASN A 17 31.01 5.47 -16.91
C ASN A 17 31.00 5.42 -15.38
N PHE A 18 30.16 4.56 -14.79
CA PHE A 18 30.15 4.34 -13.35
C PHE A 18 31.48 3.77 -12.83
N ASN A 19 32.05 2.79 -13.54
CA ASN A 19 33.36 2.24 -13.21
C ASN A 19 34.46 3.32 -13.27
N LYS A 20 34.45 4.19 -14.29
CA LYS A 20 35.44 5.30 -14.41
C LYS A 20 35.40 6.21 -13.18
N ILE A 21 34.20 6.54 -12.69
CA ILE A 21 34.02 7.42 -11.52
C ILE A 21 34.40 6.70 -10.23
N PHE A 22 33.89 5.47 -10.05
CA PHE A 22 34.13 4.68 -8.85
C PHE A 22 35.63 4.39 -8.65
N PHE A 23 36.36 4.06 -9.73
CA PHE A 23 37.79 3.77 -9.66
C PHE A 23 38.71 5.01 -9.65
N LYS A 24 38.19 6.19 -9.99
CA LYS A 24 38.89 7.45 -9.69
C LYS A 24 38.97 7.74 -8.20
N THR A 25 38.00 7.25 -7.41
CA THR A 25 37.87 7.52 -5.98
C THR A 25 38.42 6.40 -5.08
N HIS A 26 38.60 5.18 -5.62
CA HIS A 26 39.05 4.00 -4.88
C HIS A 26 40.21 3.32 -5.59
N SER A 27 41.17 2.79 -4.85
CA SER A 27 42.35 2.13 -5.41
C SER A 27 42.00 0.91 -6.28
N ALA A 28 42.81 0.67 -7.31
CA ALA A 28 42.59 -0.33 -8.35
C ALA A 28 42.45 -1.81 -7.86
N GLN A 29 42.70 -2.07 -6.58
CA GLN A 29 42.65 -3.42 -5.98
C GLN A 29 41.23 -4.00 -5.85
N ASN A 30 40.16 -3.19 -5.97
CA ASN A 30 38.79 -3.64 -5.72
C ASN A 30 37.96 -3.94 -6.97
N LYS A 31 38.56 -3.99 -8.18
CA LYS A 31 37.82 -4.25 -9.44
C LYS A 31 37.07 -5.59 -9.45
N GLN A 32 37.61 -6.61 -8.80
CA GLN A 32 37.02 -7.95 -8.74
C GLN A 32 35.72 -8.02 -7.92
N TYR A 33 35.45 -7.02 -7.06
CA TYR A 33 34.25 -6.97 -6.22
C TYR A 33 33.10 -6.18 -6.84
N PHE A 34 33.33 -5.44 -7.92
CA PHE A 34 32.30 -4.65 -8.58
C PHE A 34 31.60 -5.48 -9.66
N THR A 35 30.63 -6.26 -9.24
CA THR A 35 29.83 -7.15 -10.09
C THR A 35 28.72 -6.37 -10.81
N ASP A 36 28.11 -6.99 -11.84
CA ASP A 36 26.93 -6.43 -12.53
C ASP A 36 25.75 -6.23 -11.56
N GLU A 37 25.62 -7.09 -10.57
CA GLU A 37 24.60 -6.99 -9.53
C GLU A 37 24.78 -5.71 -8.69
N ILE A 38 26.00 -5.42 -8.26
CA ILE A 38 26.31 -4.19 -7.53
C ILE A 38 26.03 -2.96 -8.41
N TYR A 39 26.47 -2.97 -9.65
CA TYR A 39 26.18 -1.89 -10.61
C TYR A 39 24.68 -1.66 -10.77
N ASN A 40 23.90 -2.71 -11.00
CA ASN A 40 22.45 -2.61 -11.18
C ASN A 40 21.75 -2.13 -9.90
N SER A 41 22.24 -2.53 -8.73
CA SER A 41 21.74 -2.02 -7.45
C SER A 41 21.97 -0.51 -7.31
N PHE A 42 23.16 -0.02 -7.61
CA PHE A 42 23.45 1.41 -7.61
C PHE A 42 22.62 2.18 -8.63
N LYS A 43 22.56 1.68 -9.86
CA LYS A 43 21.75 2.29 -10.92
C LYS A 43 20.30 2.46 -10.48
N ARG A 44 19.72 1.42 -9.86
CA ARG A 44 18.35 1.45 -9.37
C ARG A 44 18.14 2.50 -8.26
N VAL A 45 19.07 2.60 -7.31
CA VAL A 45 18.99 3.57 -6.20
C VAL A 45 19.13 5.00 -6.72
N LEU A 46 19.95 5.23 -7.74
CA LEU A 46 20.17 6.55 -8.36
C LEU A 46 19.09 6.94 -9.37
N THR A 47 18.23 6.00 -9.81
CA THR A 47 17.13 6.31 -10.72
C THR A 47 16.12 7.24 -10.02
N PRO A 48 15.76 8.40 -10.58
CA PRO A 48 14.74 9.27 -10.03
C PRO A 48 13.42 8.55 -9.87
N THR A 49 12.70 8.80 -8.78
CA THR A 49 11.38 8.22 -8.57
C THR A 49 10.39 8.71 -9.62
N PHE A 50 9.37 7.91 -9.93
CA PHE A 50 8.31 8.31 -10.86
C PHE A 50 7.66 9.64 -10.47
N HIS A 51 7.49 9.89 -9.16
CA HIS A 51 6.98 11.17 -8.66
C HIS A 51 7.89 12.34 -9.05
N MET A 52 9.20 12.22 -8.84
CA MET A 52 10.17 13.27 -9.22
C MET A 52 10.19 13.54 -10.72
N GLN A 53 10.05 12.50 -11.56
CA GLN A 53 10.01 12.64 -13.02
C GLN A 53 8.76 13.41 -13.49
N ASN A 54 7.68 13.36 -12.74
CA ASN A 54 6.40 14.00 -13.06
C ASN A 54 6.10 15.23 -12.20
N ASP A 55 7.05 15.65 -11.36
CA ASP A 55 6.88 16.82 -10.52
C ASP A 55 6.79 18.09 -11.38
N GLY A 56 5.79 18.92 -11.07
CA GLY A 56 5.51 20.13 -11.83
C GLY A 56 4.72 19.93 -13.14
N ASN A 57 4.46 18.70 -13.59
CA ASN A 57 3.64 18.46 -14.77
C ASN A 57 2.16 18.75 -14.46
N PHE A 58 1.53 19.56 -15.30
CA PHE A 58 0.08 19.82 -15.21
C PHE A 58 -0.70 18.55 -15.59
N ILE A 59 -1.78 18.28 -14.84
CA ILE A 59 -2.67 17.18 -15.15
C ILE A 59 -3.52 17.57 -16.37
N GLU A 60 -3.37 16.85 -17.47
CA GLU A 60 -4.22 16.99 -18.64
C GLU A 60 -5.46 16.10 -18.48
N TYR A 61 -6.63 16.74 -18.48
CA TYR A 61 -7.90 16.04 -18.41
C TYR A 61 -8.44 15.77 -19.81
N ASN A 62 -8.90 14.54 -20.08
CA ASN A 62 -9.57 14.22 -21.33
C ASN A 62 -10.96 14.90 -21.42
N LYS A 63 -11.59 14.81 -22.61
CA LYS A 63 -12.90 15.45 -22.86
C LYS A 63 -13.97 15.03 -21.84
N LYS A 64 -14.04 13.73 -21.50
CA LYS A 64 -15.04 13.20 -20.57
C LYS A 64 -14.79 13.62 -19.13
N GLN A 65 -13.54 13.64 -18.70
CA GLN A 65 -13.16 14.19 -17.40
C GLN A 65 -13.48 15.68 -17.31
N LYS A 66 -13.18 16.48 -18.34
CA LYS A 66 -13.55 17.92 -18.41
C LYS A 66 -15.06 18.12 -18.34
N GLU A 67 -15.85 17.27 -19.00
CA GLU A 67 -17.31 17.28 -18.90
C GLU A 67 -17.76 17.04 -17.45
N ILE A 68 -17.28 15.99 -16.80
CA ILE A 68 -17.62 15.66 -15.40
C ILE A 68 -17.23 16.82 -14.47
N ILE A 69 -16.02 17.36 -14.62
CA ILE A 69 -15.53 18.47 -13.80
C ILE A 69 -16.40 19.73 -13.97
N SER A 70 -17.00 19.95 -15.15
CA SER A 70 -17.67 21.22 -15.50
C SER A 70 -19.19 21.17 -15.47
N LYS A 71 -19.79 19.97 -15.47
CA LYS A 71 -21.24 19.79 -15.61
C LYS A 71 -21.99 20.38 -14.43
N PRO A 72 -22.98 21.29 -14.68
CA PRO A 72 -23.77 21.89 -13.63
C PRO A 72 -24.87 20.93 -13.14
N ILE A 73 -24.47 19.91 -12.38
CA ILE A 73 -25.38 18.90 -11.84
C ILE A 73 -25.12 18.72 -10.35
N LYS A 74 -26.18 18.58 -9.56
CA LYS A 74 -26.09 18.42 -8.11
C LYS A 74 -25.82 16.99 -7.68
N GLU A 75 -26.30 16.00 -8.41
CA GLU A 75 -26.12 14.59 -8.10
C GLU A 75 -25.58 13.85 -9.30
N MET A 76 -24.49 13.10 -9.10
CA MET A 76 -23.91 12.30 -10.17
C MET A 76 -23.23 11.06 -9.63
N ARG A 77 -23.46 9.94 -10.32
CA ARG A 77 -22.69 8.73 -10.14
C ARG A 77 -21.71 8.58 -11.29
N VAL A 78 -20.44 8.42 -10.97
CA VAL A 78 -19.35 8.19 -11.93
C VAL A 78 -18.82 6.78 -11.77
N LYS A 79 -18.94 6.00 -12.83
CA LYS A 79 -18.33 4.68 -12.97
C LYS A 79 -17.09 4.81 -13.86
N GLY A 80 -15.99 4.20 -13.48
CA GLY A 80 -14.80 4.29 -14.30
C GLY A 80 -13.99 3.01 -14.30
N VAL A 81 -13.44 2.64 -15.46
CA VAL A 81 -12.49 1.54 -15.56
C VAL A 81 -11.28 1.79 -14.66
N PHE A 82 -10.51 0.75 -14.34
CA PHE A 82 -9.27 0.94 -13.61
C PHE A 82 -8.36 1.94 -14.34
N GLY A 83 -7.59 2.74 -13.59
CA GLY A 83 -6.68 3.72 -14.19
C GLY A 83 -7.34 4.87 -14.96
N SER A 84 -8.67 5.03 -14.93
CA SER A 84 -9.37 6.12 -15.64
C SER A 84 -9.27 7.50 -14.98
N GLY A 85 -8.55 7.62 -13.87
CA GLY A 85 -8.40 8.88 -13.15
C GLY A 85 -9.63 9.31 -12.35
N LYS A 86 -10.42 8.36 -11.80
CA LYS A 86 -11.58 8.63 -10.93
C LYS A 86 -11.25 9.61 -9.82
N THR A 87 -10.29 9.30 -8.97
CA THR A 87 -9.88 10.16 -7.84
C THR A 87 -9.34 11.51 -8.31
N THR A 88 -8.60 11.55 -9.42
CA THR A 88 -8.10 12.80 -10.01
C THR A 88 -9.24 13.68 -10.50
N THR A 89 -10.25 13.08 -11.15
CA THR A 89 -11.45 13.80 -11.62
C THR A 89 -12.31 14.29 -10.46
N LEU A 90 -12.48 13.46 -9.41
CA LEU A 90 -13.17 13.81 -8.18
C LEU A 90 -12.57 15.07 -7.55
N VAL A 91 -11.25 15.04 -7.35
CA VAL A 91 -10.51 16.14 -6.71
C VAL A 91 -10.62 17.43 -7.53
N ALA A 92 -10.45 17.36 -8.85
CA ALA A 92 -10.60 18.53 -9.73
C ALA A 92 -12.02 19.10 -9.71
N ARG A 93 -13.05 18.21 -9.63
CA ARG A 93 -14.45 18.64 -9.46
C ARG A 93 -14.66 19.33 -8.13
N ALA A 94 -14.16 18.75 -7.03
CA ALA A 94 -14.28 19.31 -5.69
C ALA A 94 -13.66 20.71 -5.60
N VAL A 95 -12.47 20.90 -6.16
CA VAL A 95 -11.82 22.23 -6.22
C VAL A 95 -12.63 23.22 -7.06
N LYS A 96 -13.16 22.79 -8.22
CA LYS A 96 -13.98 23.67 -9.06
C LYS A 96 -15.29 24.07 -8.36
N THR A 97 -15.95 23.14 -7.69
CA THR A 97 -17.16 23.44 -6.90
C THR A 97 -16.83 24.38 -5.74
N TYR A 98 -15.72 24.16 -5.04
CA TYR A 98 -15.23 25.08 -4.01
C TYR A 98 -15.04 26.50 -4.56
N GLN A 99 -14.36 26.67 -5.69
CA GLN A 99 -14.13 27.98 -6.29
C GLN A 99 -15.45 28.70 -6.67
N LYS A 100 -16.42 27.94 -7.16
CA LYS A 100 -17.77 28.49 -7.44
C LYS A 100 -18.48 28.94 -6.16
N LEU A 101 -18.47 28.11 -5.12
CA LEU A 101 -19.10 28.43 -3.84
C LEU A 101 -18.41 29.57 -3.10
N LYS A 102 -17.10 29.74 -3.27
CA LYS A 102 -16.30 30.81 -2.65
C LYS A 102 -16.71 32.20 -3.14
N MET A 103 -17.38 32.32 -4.29
CA MET A 103 -17.93 33.60 -4.78
C MET A 103 -19.07 34.13 -3.90
N ASP A 104 -19.88 33.21 -3.34
CA ASP A 104 -21.07 33.54 -2.57
C ASP A 104 -20.91 33.24 -1.06
N LYS A 105 -19.87 32.48 -0.67
CA LYS A 105 -19.70 32.00 0.70
C LYS A 105 -18.23 32.10 1.13
N LEU A 106 -17.97 32.70 2.29
CA LEU A 106 -16.61 32.93 2.79
C LEU A 106 -15.86 31.62 3.05
N HIS A 107 -16.52 30.63 3.65
CA HIS A 107 -15.95 29.32 3.96
C HIS A 107 -16.87 28.19 3.51
N PRO A 108 -16.81 27.78 2.20
CA PRO A 108 -17.53 26.61 1.72
C PRO A 108 -16.99 25.33 2.37
N LYS A 109 -17.86 24.46 2.85
CA LYS A 109 -17.49 23.19 3.46
C LYS A 109 -17.57 22.05 2.47
N ILE A 110 -16.44 21.47 2.13
CA ILE A 110 -16.34 20.35 1.19
C ILE A 110 -15.94 19.07 1.95
N LEU A 111 -16.73 18.02 1.81
CA LEU A 111 -16.43 16.70 2.38
C LEU A 111 -15.98 15.73 1.29
N ILE A 112 -14.82 15.13 1.46
CA ILE A 112 -14.33 14.04 0.61
C ILE A 112 -14.17 12.79 1.49
N LEU A 113 -15.00 11.80 1.21
CA LEU A 113 -15.02 10.53 1.91
C LEU A 113 -14.29 9.44 1.13
N THR A 114 -13.48 8.67 1.81
CA THR A 114 -12.85 7.44 1.30
C THR A 114 -13.10 6.29 2.26
N TYR A 115 -13.06 5.06 1.77
CA TYR A 115 -13.16 3.89 2.62
C TYR A 115 -11.81 3.58 3.27
N ASN A 116 -10.74 3.57 2.47
CA ASN A 116 -9.42 3.19 2.94
C ASN A 116 -8.71 4.35 3.66
N LEU A 117 -8.28 4.10 4.89
CA LEU A 117 -7.59 5.06 5.74
C LEU A 117 -6.33 5.67 5.08
N THR A 118 -5.63 4.89 4.26
CA THR A 118 -4.39 5.31 3.61
C THR A 118 -4.62 6.32 2.48
N LEU A 119 -5.80 6.32 1.83
CA LEU A 119 -6.10 7.20 0.69
C LEU A 119 -6.26 8.68 1.06
N ARG A 120 -6.47 8.98 2.31
CA ARG A 120 -6.58 10.37 2.79
C ARG A 120 -5.36 11.22 2.39
N ASN A 121 -4.16 10.69 2.55
CA ASN A 121 -2.93 11.39 2.15
C ASN A 121 -2.82 11.48 0.63
N PHE A 122 -3.17 10.42 -0.08
CA PHE A 122 -3.20 10.41 -1.55
C PHE A 122 -4.13 11.48 -2.14
N ILE A 123 -5.34 11.62 -1.59
CA ILE A 123 -6.31 12.65 -2.02
C ILE A 123 -5.76 14.06 -1.73
N ARG A 124 -5.11 14.28 -0.58
CA ARG A 124 -4.46 15.56 -0.26
C ARG A 124 -3.38 15.93 -1.28
N ASP A 125 -2.55 14.97 -1.66
CA ASP A 125 -1.54 15.19 -2.71
C ASP A 125 -2.20 15.56 -4.04
N LYS A 126 -3.26 14.86 -4.40
CA LYS A 126 -4.01 15.17 -5.63
C LYS A 126 -4.63 16.56 -5.59
N LEU A 127 -5.12 17.02 -4.44
CA LEU A 127 -5.61 18.40 -4.29
C LEU A 127 -4.51 19.42 -4.57
N ILE A 128 -3.33 19.24 -4.00
CA ILE A 128 -2.20 20.14 -4.23
C ILE A 128 -1.80 20.15 -5.71
N GLN A 129 -1.86 19.02 -6.40
CA GLN A 129 -1.55 18.90 -7.83
C GLN A 129 -2.56 19.59 -8.77
N VAL A 130 -3.72 20.03 -8.28
CA VAL A 130 -4.68 20.78 -9.13
C VAL A 130 -4.16 22.18 -9.49
N HIS A 131 -3.18 22.72 -8.75
CA HIS A 131 -2.56 24.04 -8.98
C HIS A 131 -3.59 25.18 -9.13
N ARG A 132 -4.57 25.23 -8.24
CA ARG A 132 -5.59 26.28 -8.17
C ARG A 132 -5.74 26.78 -6.75
N ASP A 133 -6.18 28.03 -6.60
CA ASP A 133 -6.39 28.65 -5.30
C ASP A 133 -7.55 27.99 -4.55
N PHE A 134 -7.25 27.46 -3.36
CA PHE A 134 -8.22 26.94 -2.39
C PHE A 134 -7.61 26.94 -0.98
N GLU A 135 -8.46 26.96 0.03
CA GLU A 135 -8.05 26.82 1.42
C GLU A 135 -8.24 25.37 1.87
N ILE A 136 -7.16 24.70 2.21
CA ILE A 136 -7.20 23.27 2.60
C ILE A 136 -8.05 23.01 3.84
N VAL A 137 -8.22 24.01 4.71
CA VAL A 137 -9.05 23.91 5.92
C VAL A 137 -10.53 23.77 5.62
N ASP A 138 -10.99 24.24 4.46
CA ASP A 138 -12.38 24.13 4.00
C ASP A 138 -12.69 22.73 3.43
N PHE A 139 -11.66 21.86 3.31
CA PHE A 139 -11.80 20.48 2.83
C PHE A 139 -11.64 19.49 3.98
N THR A 140 -12.71 18.78 4.30
CA THR A 140 -12.65 17.62 5.23
C THR A 140 -12.39 16.35 4.42
N ILE A 141 -11.17 15.79 4.54
CA ILE A 141 -10.78 14.54 3.86
C ILE A 141 -10.60 13.48 4.92
N ILE A 142 -11.49 12.50 4.95
CA ILE A 142 -11.57 11.54 6.03
C ILE A 142 -12.15 10.19 5.55
N ASN A 143 -11.86 9.09 6.25
CA ASN A 143 -12.53 7.84 5.97
C ASN A 143 -13.86 7.75 6.72
N TYR A 144 -14.83 7.00 6.15
CA TYR A 144 -16.20 6.91 6.66
C TYR A 144 -16.29 6.64 8.17
N HIS A 145 -15.60 5.60 8.66
CA HIS A 145 -15.72 5.22 10.07
C HIS A 145 -15.17 6.28 11.04
N GLN A 146 -14.09 6.97 10.66
CA GLN A 146 -13.59 8.09 11.48
C GLN A 146 -14.52 9.29 11.42
N PHE A 147 -15.11 9.56 10.25
CA PHE A 147 -16.09 10.63 10.07
C PHE A 147 -17.30 10.40 10.99
N ILE A 148 -17.94 9.24 10.88
CA ILE A 148 -19.11 8.92 11.72
C ILE A 148 -18.76 8.97 13.21
N LYS A 149 -17.60 8.43 13.62
CA LYS A 149 -17.18 8.51 15.03
C LYS A 149 -17.01 9.96 15.50
N ALA A 150 -16.43 10.83 14.68
CA ALA A 150 -16.27 12.26 15.01
C ALA A 150 -17.64 12.94 15.12
N GLU A 151 -18.56 12.67 14.19
CA GLU A 151 -19.89 13.27 14.20
C GLU A 151 -20.76 12.77 15.36
N LEU A 152 -20.67 11.49 15.74
CA LEU A 152 -21.33 10.97 16.95
C LEU A 152 -20.81 11.69 18.21
N ASN A 153 -19.51 11.92 18.31
CA ASN A 153 -18.95 12.72 19.41
C ASN A 153 -19.45 14.18 19.38
N ASN A 154 -19.52 14.81 18.19
CA ASN A 154 -20.03 16.18 18.02
C ASN A 154 -21.52 16.29 18.43
N MET A 155 -22.30 15.22 18.21
CA MET A 155 -23.69 15.11 18.65
C MET A 155 -23.84 14.74 20.13
N GLU A 156 -22.73 14.54 20.87
CA GLU A 156 -22.69 14.08 22.27
C GLU A 156 -23.33 12.69 22.46
N ILE A 157 -23.20 11.82 21.46
CA ILE A 157 -23.67 10.44 21.53
C ILE A 157 -22.52 9.56 22.02
N GLU A 158 -22.66 9.02 23.22
CA GLU A 158 -21.71 8.08 23.80
C GLU A 158 -21.79 6.72 23.08
N MET A 159 -20.65 6.25 22.57
CA MET A 159 -20.56 4.96 21.92
C MET A 159 -20.17 3.88 22.94
N GLU A 160 -21.05 2.91 23.16
CA GLU A 160 -20.74 1.71 23.94
C GLU A 160 -19.70 0.87 23.16
N ILE A 161 -18.47 0.84 23.66
CA ILE A 161 -17.43 0.00 23.04
C ILE A 161 -17.72 -1.46 23.39
N PRO A 162 -17.80 -2.39 22.42
CA PRO A 162 -17.98 -3.81 22.69
C PRO A 162 -16.80 -4.30 23.54
N HIS A 163 -17.03 -4.57 24.81
CA HIS A 163 -16.05 -5.30 25.60
C HIS A 163 -16.11 -6.77 25.20
N LYS A 164 -14.96 -7.40 25.00
CA LYS A 164 -14.80 -8.83 24.66
C LYS A 164 -15.60 -9.80 25.55
N ASN A 165 -16.12 -9.31 26.68
CA ASN A 165 -16.84 -10.10 27.69
C ASN A 165 -18.35 -9.75 27.84
N LYS A 166 -18.94 -8.93 26.97
CA LYS A 166 -20.35 -8.48 27.09
C LYS A 166 -21.22 -8.77 25.87
N GLY A 167 -20.98 -9.82 25.12
CA GLY A 167 -22.00 -10.44 24.25
C GLY A 167 -22.52 -9.61 23.07
N MET A 168 -22.07 -8.38 22.85
CA MET A 168 -22.40 -7.63 21.63
C MET A 168 -21.46 -8.05 20.52
N GLU A 169 -21.98 -8.62 19.45
CA GLU A 169 -21.18 -8.95 18.27
C GLU A 169 -20.69 -7.66 17.57
N ILE A 170 -19.53 -7.75 16.93
CA ILE A 170 -18.93 -6.61 16.24
C ILE A 170 -19.86 -6.08 15.15
N GLU A 171 -20.60 -6.93 14.47
CA GLU A 171 -21.58 -6.55 13.44
C GLU A 171 -22.74 -5.74 14.05
N GLU A 172 -23.28 -6.16 15.18
CA GLU A 172 -24.34 -5.43 15.90
C GLU A 172 -23.88 -4.03 16.32
N TYR A 173 -22.63 -3.90 16.79
CA TYR A 173 -22.03 -2.60 17.11
C TYR A 173 -21.94 -1.70 15.86
N TYR A 174 -21.48 -2.24 14.73
CA TYR A 174 -21.42 -1.45 13.48
C TYR A 174 -22.81 -1.06 13.00
N ASP A 175 -23.81 -1.93 13.09
CA ASP A 175 -25.16 -1.61 12.65
C ASP A 175 -25.83 -0.59 13.60
N LYS A 176 -25.59 -0.66 14.91
CA LYS A 176 -26.11 0.29 15.90
C LYS A 176 -25.65 1.74 15.64
N TYR A 177 -24.39 1.94 15.30
CA TYR A 177 -23.79 3.27 15.21
C TYR A 177 -23.48 3.72 13.79
N TYR A 178 -23.02 2.84 12.93
CA TYR A 178 -22.52 3.22 11.60
C TYR A 178 -23.52 3.00 10.48
N SER A 179 -24.54 2.17 10.67
CA SER A 179 -25.57 1.89 9.67
C SER A 179 -26.97 2.37 10.04
N ASN A 180 -27.13 3.02 11.19
CA ASN A 180 -28.43 3.42 11.74
C ASN A 180 -28.87 4.78 11.22
N GLU A 181 -29.60 4.80 10.11
CA GLU A 181 -30.13 6.03 9.48
C GLU A 181 -31.02 6.85 10.43
N GLN A 182 -31.81 6.17 11.29
CA GLN A 182 -32.72 6.85 12.23
C GLN A 182 -31.97 7.61 13.34
N LEU A 183 -30.79 7.13 13.75
CA LEU A 183 -29.95 7.79 14.75
C LEU A 183 -29.55 9.19 14.27
N PHE A 184 -29.13 9.31 13.01
CA PHE A 184 -28.72 10.58 12.41
C PHE A 184 -29.93 11.48 12.07
N ALA A 185 -31.03 10.90 11.61
CA ALA A 185 -32.26 11.64 11.33
C ALA A 185 -32.83 12.34 12.57
N LYS A 186 -32.79 11.67 13.75
CA LYS A 186 -33.26 12.22 15.04
C LYS A 186 -32.37 13.34 15.58
N ASN A 187 -31.11 13.40 15.19
CA ASN A 187 -30.14 14.39 15.66
C ASN A 187 -29.71 15.37 14.57
N LYS A 188 -30.53 15.52 13.52
CA LYS A 188 -30.20 16.35 12.35
C LYS A 188 -29.97 17.83 12.69
N ASP A 189 -30.63 18.32 13.71
CA ASP A 189 -30.47 19.68 14.25
C ASP A 189 -29.08 19.96 14.83
N LYS A 190 -28.36 18.92 15.27
CA LYS A 190 -26.99 19.02 15.78
C LYS A 190 -25.93 18.90 14.69
N ILE A 191 -26.31 18.55 13.46
CA ILE A 191 -25.39 18.29 12.36
C ILE A 191 -25.14 19.57 11.57
N ILE A 192 -23.88 19.88 11.34
CA ILE A 192 -23.47 20.98 10.45
C ILE A 192 -23.33 20.42 9.03
N PRO A 193 -24.21 20.83 8.07
CA PRO A 193 -24.17 20.27 6.74
C PRO A 193 -22.99 20.76 5.91
N TYR A 194 -22.61 19.95 4.91
CA TYR A 194 -21.60 20.26 3.92
C TYR A 194 -22.24 20.78 2.63
N ASP A 195 -21.60 21.75 1.99
CA ASP A 195 -22.05 22.34 0.72
C ASP A 195 -21.82 21.41 -0.47
N ALA A 196 -20.82 20.55 -0.38
CA ALA A 196 -20.59 19.48 -1.35
C ALA A 196 -19.96 18.25 -0.69
N ILE A 197 -20.40 17.06 -1.13
CA ILE A 197 -19.92 15.76 -0.65
C ILE A 197 -19.49 14.90 -1.83
N TYR A 198 -18.28 14.38 -1.73
CA TYR A 198 -17.69 13.46 -2.70
C TYR A 198 -17.33 12.15 -2.03
N ILE A 199 -17.70 11.02 -2.64
CA ILE A 199 -17.32 9.69 -2.12
C ILE A 199 -16.48 8.97 -3.17
N ASP A 200 -15.27 8.56 -2.80
CA ASP A 200 -14.41 7.72 -3.62
C ASP A 200 -14.55 6.24 -3.21
N GLU A 201 -14.34 5.32 -4.15
CA GLU A 201 -14.43 3.86 -3.97
C GLU A 201 -15.80 3.41 -3.41
N ILE A 202 -16.89 3.89 -4.03
CA ILE A 202 -18.27 3.68 -3.56
C ILE A 202 -18.66 2.20 -3.43
N GLN A 203 -18.03 1.30 -4.17
CA GLN A 203 -18.27 -0.14 -4.08
C GLN A 203 -17.93 -0.74 -2.71
N ASP A 204 -17.20 -0.02 -1.85
CA ASP A 204 -16.87 -0.43 -0.49
C ASP A 204 -17.91 0.06 0.54
N TYR A 205 -18.92 0.82 0.11
CA TYR A 205 -19.92 1.43 0.99
C TYR A 205 -21.21 0.61 1.03
N LYS A 206 -21.76 0.43 2.23
CA LYS A 206 -23.15 -0.03 2.40
C LYS A 206 -24.13 1.06 1.95
N ARG A 207 -25.30 0.67 1.42
CA ARG A 207 -26.33 1.65 1.00
C ARG A 207 -26.78 2.55 2.15
N SER A 208 -26.97 2.00 3.36
CA SER A 208 -27.31 2.77 4.56
C SER A 208 -26.29 3.87 4.86
N TRP A 209 -25.00 3.61 4.64
CA TRP A 209 -23.95 4.63 4.84
C TRP A 209 -24.09 5.79 3.85
N MET A 210 -24.37 5.47 2.58
CA MET A 210 -24.63 6.49 1.56
C MET A 210 -25.86 7.33 1.89
N ASN A 211 -26.94 6.70 2.39
CA ASN A 211 -28.16 7.39 2.83
C ASN A 211 -27.85 8.33 4.01
N ILE A 212 -27.18 7.85 5.06
CA ILE A 212 -26.76 8.66 6.20
C ILE A 212 -26.00 9.91 5.72
N ILE A 213 -25.02 9.73 4.85
CA ILE A 213 -24.21 10.84 4.35
C ILE A 213 -25.05 11.84 3.57
N LYS A 214 -25.90 11.38 2.63
CA LYS A 214 -26.69 12.25 1.79
C LYS A 214 -27.80 12.95 2.56
N ASP A 215 -28.58 12.21 3.36
CA ASP A 215 -29.80 12.71 3.96
C ASP A 215 -29.57 13.55 5.22
N SER A 216 -28.45 13.29 5.93
CA SER A 216 -28.14 13.97 7.18
C SER A 216 -27.06 15.05 7.06
N PHE A 217 -26.05 14.86 6.20
CA PHE A 217 -24.87 15.73 6.14
C PHE A 217 -24.80 16.64 4.91
N LEU A 218 -25.62 16.43 3.88
CA LEU A 218 -25.64 17.30 2.71
C LEU A 218 -26.56 18.50 2.94
N ALA A 219 -26.11 19.70 2.58
CA ALA A 219 -26.94 20.90 2.55
C ALA A 219 -28.07 20.75 1.52
N PRO A 220 -29.25 21.42 1.69
CA PRO A 220 -30.40 21.27 0.80
C PRO A 220 -30.10 21.52 -0.69
N GLU A 221 -29.22 22.48 -0.99
CA GLU A 221 -28.78 22.82 -2.34
C GLU A 221 -27.38 22.27 -2.67
N GLY A 222 -26.87 21.36 -1.84
CA GLY A 222 -25.52 20.81 -1.91
C GLY A 222 -25.29 19.89 -3.11
N GLU A 223 -24.03 19.70 -3.45
CA GLU A 223 -23.60 18.80 -4.51
C GLU A 223 -23.20 17.43 -3.92
N TYR A 224 -23.70 16.33 -4.49
CA TYR A 224 -23.41 14.95 -4.07
C TYR A 224 -22.94 14.11 -5.26
N ILE A 225 -21.65 13.74 -5.27
CA ILE A 225 -21.09 12.97 -6.37
C ILE A 225 -20.30 11.76 -5.84
N ILE A 226 -20.57 10.58 -6.41
CA ILE A 226 -19.97 9.33 -6.00
C ILE A 226 -19.21 8.68 -7.15
N PHE A 227 -18.01 8.12 -6.84
CA PHE A 227 -17.12 7.49 -7.79
C PHE A 227 -16.84 6.04 -7.41
N GLY A 228 -16.78 5.12 -8.39
CA GLY A 228 -16.47 3.73 -8.10
C GLY A 228 -16.16 2.86 -9.31
N ASP A 229 -15.80 1.60 -8.98
CA ASP A 229 -15.54 0.51 -9.90
C ASP A 229 -16.04 -0.79 -9.26
N GLU A 230 -17.14 -1.33 -9.73
CA GLU A 230 -17.80 -2.52 -9.15
C GLU A 230 -16.91 -3.76 -9.14
N LYS A 231 -15.95 -3.85 -10.05
CA LYS A 231 -15.02 -4.98 -10.14
C LYS A 231 -13.96 -4.99 -9.03
N GLN A 232 -13.81 -3.88 -8.32
CA GLN A 232 -12.95 -3.75 -7.14
C GLN A 232 -13.74 -3.90 -5.83
N ASN A 233 -14.86 -4.61 -5.84
CA ASN A 233 -15.69 -4.90 -4.66
C ASN A 233 -15.08 -6.03 -3.80
N ILE A 234 -13.97 -5.73 -3.15
CA ILE A 234 -13.22 -6.71 -2.33
C ILE A 234 -13.87 -7.02 -0.97
N TYR A 235 -14.91 -6.31 -0.59
CA TYR A 235 -15.64 -6.50 0.67
C TYR A 235 -17.00 -7.19 0.48
N GLY A 236 -17.29 -7.68 -0.74
CA GLY A 236 -18.46 -8.49 -1.01
C GLY A 236 -19.80 -7.76 -0.87
N ASN A 237 -19.84 -6.43 -1.06
CA ASN A 237 -21.10 -5.69 -1.01
C ASN A 237 -22.09 -6.19 -2.08
N PRO A 238 -23.41 -6.18 -1.80
CA PRO A 238 -24.42 -6.70 -2.70
C PRO A 238 -24.41 -6.04 -4.07
N ILE A 239 -24.55 -6.86 -5.12
CA ILE A 239 -24.61 -6.44 -6.52
C ILE A 239 -26.01 -6.74 -7.06
N LYS A 240 -26.56 -5.81 -7.84
CA LYS A 240 -27.82 -5.98 -8.57
C LYS A 240 -27.64 -5.58 -10.03
N ASN A 241 -28.10 -6.43 -10.94
CA ASN A 241 -27.98 -6.18 -12.38
C ASN A 241 -26.53 -5.92 -12.83
N LYS A 242 -25.57 -6.71 -12.32
CA LYS A 242 -24.14 -6.58 -12.58
C LYS A 242 -23.49 -5.27 -12.11
N ASP A 243 -24.13 -4.53 -11.23
CA ASP A 243 -23.67 -3.23 -10.74
C ASP A 243 -23.91 -3.07 -9.24
N ILE A 244 -23.19 -2.15 -8.61
CA ILE A 244 -23.31 -1.84 -7.18
C ILE A 244 -24.64 -1.11 -6.89
N ILE A 245 -25.20 -1.40 -5.71
CA ILE A 245 -26.42 -0.74 -5.25
C ILE A 245 -26.04 0.60 -4.62
N THR A 246 -26.53 1.70 -5.21
CA THR A 246 -26.29 3.05 -4.69
C THR A 246 -27.59 3.78 -4.36
N ASN A 247 -27.49 4.97 -3.77
CA ASN A 247 -28.61 5.84 -3.45
C ASN A 247 -28.84 6.96 -4.50
N ILE A 248 -28.12 6.90 -5.63
CA ILE A 248 -28.37 7.75 -6.81
C ILE A 248 -29.05 6.90 -7.88
N LEU A 249 -30.18 7.36 -8.38
CA LEU A 249 -30.93 6.71 -9.45
C LEU A 249 -30.41 7.10 -10.83
N GLY A 250 -30.61 6.22 -11.81
CA GLY A 250 -30.22 6.48 -13.20
C GLY A 250 -28.91 5.85 -13.64
N ARG A 251 -28.54 6.09 -14.89
CA ARG A 251 -27.31 5.54 -15.47
C ARG A 251 -26.09 6.30 -14.99
N PRO A 252 -24.99 5.61 -14.65
CA PRO A 252 -23.74 6.29 -14.29
C PRO A 252 -23.13 7.01 -15.49
N THR A 253 -22.39 8.09 -15.21
CA THR A 253 -21.46 8.67 -16.19
C THR A 253 -20.20 7.83 -16.22
N GLU A 254 -19.76 7.41 -17.41
CA GLU A 254 -18.66 6.43 -17.54
C GLU A 254 -17.34 7.09 -17.95
N LEU A 255 -16.26 6.68 -17.29
CA LEU A 255 -14.88 6.96 -17.68
C LEU A 255 -14.28 5.68 -18.28
N LYS A 256 -14.11 5.65 -19.61
CA LYS A 256 -13.73 4.44 -20.38
C LYS A 256 -12.25 4.37 -20.76
N ILE A 257 -11.48 5.43 -20.54
CA ILE A 257 -10.07 5.52 -20.95
C ILE A 257 -9.18 5.18 -19.76
N CYS A 258 -8.29 4.20 -19.92
CA CYS A 258 -7.25 3.91 -18.93
C CYS A 258 -6.00 4.74 -19.24
N HIS A 259 -5.68 5.69 -18.36
CA HIS A 259 -4.50 6.55 -18.47
C HIS A 259 -3.29 6.05 -17.70
N ARG A 260 -3.44 4.95 -16.95
CA ARG A 260 -2.46 4.55 -15.95
C ARG A 260 -1.52 3.47 -16.43
N SER A 261 -2.08 2.39 -16.97
CA SER A 261 -1.35 1.14 -17.11
C SER A 261 -0.89 0.90 -18.53
N ASP A 262 0.27 0.25 -18.66
CA ASP A 262 0.81 -0.26 -19.90
C ASP A 262 -0.19 -1.15 -20.65
N SER A 263 0.00 -1.27 -21.99
CA SER A 263 -0.89 -2.04 -22.86
C SER A 263 -1.01 -3.50 -22.43
N LYS A 264 0.10 -4.18 -22.10
CA LYS A 264 0.10 -5.58 -21.66
C LYS A 264 -0.68 -5.79 -20.37
N ILE A 265 -0.58 -4.86 -19.40
CA ILE A 265 -1.34 -4.92 -18.15
C ILE A 265 -2.84 -4.70 -18.42
N ARG A 266 -3.18 -3.79 -19.32
CA ARG A 266 -4.58 -3.58 -19.74
C ARG A 266 -5.16 -4.83 -20.38
N ASP A 267 -4.43 -5.45 -21.31
CA ASP A 267 -4.88 -6.66 -22.03
C ASP A 267 -5.03 -7.86 -21.07
N LEU A 268 -4.08 -8.05 -20.15
CA LEU A 268 -4.20 -9.04 -19.09
C LEU A 268 -5.44 -8.80 -18.22
N THR A 269 -5.70 -7.55 -17.86
CA THR A 269 -6.83 -7.19 -17.01
C THR A 269 -8.17 -7.39 -17.72
N LEU A 270 -8.26 -7.09 -19.02
CA LEU A 270 -9.44 -7.35 -19.84
C LEU A 270 -9.69 -8.85 -20.03
N GLU A 271 -8.63 -9.64 -20.26
CA GLU A 271 -8.74 -11.08 -20.38
C GLU A 271 -9.17 -11.73 -19.05
N PHE A 272 -8.66 -11.22 -17.91
CA PHE A 272 -9.10 -11.62 -16.58
C PHE A 272 -10.60 -11.37 -16.38
N GLN A 273 -11.09 -10.18 -16.75
CA GLN A 273 -12.51 -9.86 -16.68
C GLN A 273 -13.36 -10.80 -17.55
N LYS A 274 -12.94 -11.07 -18.78
CA LYS A 274 -13.66 -11.98 -19.67
C LYS A 274 -13.78 -13.38 -19.08
N THR A 275 -12.72 -13.85 -18.44
CA THR A 275 -12.63 -15.21 -17.90
C THR A 275 -13.42 -15.37 -16.61
N LEU A 276 -13.30 -14.42 -15.67
CA LEU A 276 -13.83 -14.57 -14.31
C LEU A 276 -15.06 -13.71 -14.03
N PHE A 277 -15.19 -12.55 -14.67
CA PHE A 277 -16.21 -11.55 -14.33
C PHE A 277 -17.40 -11.48 -15.28
N SER A 278 -17.38 -12.16 -16.41
CA SER A 278 -18.43 -12.07 -17.45
C SER A 278 -19.85 -12.35 -16.95
N LYS A 279 -20.00 -13.22 -15.94
CA LYS A 279 -21.31 -13.55 -15.34
C LYS A 279 -21.69 -12.58 -14.20
N LYS A 280 -20.70 -12.01 -13.51
CA LYS A 280 -20.89 -11.24 -12.27
C LYS A 280 -20.98 -9.74 -12.51
N TYR A 281 -20.18 -9.21 -13.45
CA TYR A 281 -20.07 -7.78 -13.72
C TYR A 281 -20.28 -7.46 -15.20
N GLU A 282 -20.55 -6.20 -15.48
CA GLU A 282 -20.44 -5.65 -16.82
C GLU A 282 -18.96 -5.50 -17.20
N LEU A 283 -18.57 -6.04 -18.36
CA LEU A 283 -17.17 -5.99 -18.79
C LEU A 283 -16.80 -4.58 -19.24
N ASP A 284 -15.55 -4.18 -18.99
CA ASP A 284 -15.06 -2.90 -19.43
C ASP A 284 -14.96 -2.82 -20.95
N ASN A 285 -15.55 -1.80 -21.53
CA ASN A 285 -15.34 -1.43 -22.91
C ASN A 285 -14.34 -0.26 -22.94
N MET A 286 -13.04 -0.57 -22.87
CA MET A 286 -11.99 0.43 -22.85
C MET A 286 -11.77 1.02 -24.24
N VAL A 287 -11.73 2.34 -24.30
CA VAL A 287 -11.35 3.06 -25.51
C VAL A 287 -9.83 3.26 -25.49
N ASN A 288 -9.17 2.82 -26.55
CA ASN A 288 -7.75 3.09 -26.76
C ASN A 288 -7.61 4.52 -27.35
N GLU A 289 -7.48 5.53 -26.50
CA GLU A 289 -6.92 6.79 -26.94
C GLU A 289 -5.39 6.69 -26.84
N LYS A 290 -4.71 6.81 -27.97
CA LYS A 290 -3.27 7.05 -28.01
C LYS A 290 -3.05 8.45 -27.45
N ILE A 291 -2.72 8.54 -26.16
CA ILE A 291 -2.34 9.82 -25.55
C ILE A 291 -0.85 10.00 -25.83
N GLY A 292 -0.55 10.89 -26.78
CA GLY A 292 0.80 11.36 -27.09
C GLY A 292 1.77 10.21 -27.40
N GLU A 293 1.95 9.86 -28.65
CA GLU A 293 3.06 9.01 -29.06
C GLU A 293 4.37 9.74 -28.69
N GLY A 294 4.91 9.46 -27.51
CA GLY A 294 6.31 9.68 -27.27
C GLY A 294 7.08 8.77 -28.21
N LEU A 295 8.11 9.28 -28.90
CA LEU A 295 8.94 8.54 -29.85
C LEU A 295 9.56 7.23 -29.29
N PHE A 296 9.35 6.93 -28.00
CA PHE A 296 9.82 5.74 -27.29
C PHE A 296 8.73 5.24 -26.34
N GLU A 297 7.77 4.43 -26.82
CA GLU A 297 6.94 3.60 -25.95
C GLU A 297 7.87 2.57 -25.29
N LYS A 298 8.09 2.72 -23.98
CA LYS A 298 8.72 1.67 -23.19
C LYS A 298 7.68 0.58 -22.98
N GLU A 299 7.90 -0.59 -23.55
CA GLU A 299 7.06 -1.75 -23.28
C GLU A 299 7.18 -2.15 -21.81
N GLY A 300 6.03 -2.26 -21.14
CA GLY A 300 5.94 -2.77 -19.79
C GLY A 300 6.33 -4.24 -19.70
N TYR A 301 6.86 -4.62 -18.55
CA TYR A 301 7.27 -5.99 -18.29
C TYR A 301 6.19 -6.77 -17.53
N THR A 302 5.74 -7.90 -18.10
CA THR A 302 4.78 -8.78 -17.44
C THR A 302 5.34 -10.20 -17.37
N LYS A 303 5.29 -10.83 -16.16
CA LYS A 303 5.76 -12.19 -15.94
C LYS A 303 4.82 -12.94 -14.98
N TYR A 304 4.57 -14.20 -15.31
CA TYR A 304 3.87 -15.14 -14.45
C TYR A 304 4.80 -16.32 -14.13
N THR A 305 4.88 -16.70 -12.86
CA THR A 305 5.71 -17.82 -12.40
C THR A 305 4.90 -18.69 -11.43
N TYR A 306 5.01 -20.00 -11.56
CA TYR A 306 4.30 -20.98 -10.74
C TYR A 306 5.29 -21.97 -10.11
N PHE A 307 5.15 -22.22 -8.82
CA PHE A 307 6.02 -23.11 -8.05
C PHE A 307 5.21 -24.09 -7.22
N LEU A 308 5.67 -25.35 -7.21
CA LEU A 308 5.21 -26.41 -6.33
C LEU A 308 6.37 -26.88 -5.44
N ASN A 309 6.07 -27.12 -4.16
CA ASN A 309 7.00 -27.76 -3.21
C ASN A 309 8.39 -27.08 -3.05
N MET A 310 8.44 -25.77 -3.24
CA MET A 310 9.66 -24.98 -3.04
C MET A 310 9.60 -24.20 -1.72
N PRO A 311 10.74 -23.88 -1.09
CA PRO A 311 10.77 -22.97 0.06
C PRO A 311 10.22 -21.60 -0.33
N ILE A 312 9.06 -21.24 0.21
CA ILE A 312 8.28 -20.08 -0.27
C ILE A 312 9.09 -18.78 -0.20
N ILE A 313 9.56 -18.40 0.97
CA ILE A 313 10.19 -17.09 1.19
C ILE A 313 11.50 -16.90 0.42
N PRO A 314 12.47 -17.85 0.47
CA PRO A 314 13.69 -17.76 -0.34
C PRO A 314 13.39 -17.65 -1.83
N THR A 315 12.48 -18.48 -2.35
CA THR A 315 12.13 -18.48 -3.78
C THR A 315 11.46 -17.15 -4.20
N ILE A 316 10.55 -16.60 -3.40
CA ILE A 316 9.96 -15.27 -3.66
C ILE A 316 11.06 -14.21 -3.70
N TYR A 317 11.95 -14.22 -2.71
CA TYR A 317 13.06 -13.26 -2.64
C TYR A 317 13.95 -13.32 -3.89
N ASP A 318 14.39 -14.52 -4.26
CA ASP A 318 15.28 -14.73 -5.42
C ASP A 318 14.62 -14.23 -6.72
N ILE A 319 13.30 -14.49 -6.92
CA ILE A 319 12.55 -14.01 -8.07
C ILE A 319 12.44 -12.48 -8.07
N ILE A 320 12.11 -11.89 -6.93
CA ILE A 320 11.99 -10.44 -6.81
C ILE A 320 13.34 -9.80 -7.13
N ARG A 321 14.44 -10.29 -6.55
CA ARG A 321 15.78 -9.78 -6.78
C ARG A 321 16.22 -9.94 -8.22
N GLU A 322 16.03 -11.10 -8.84
CA GLU A 322 16.34 -11.34 -10.26
C GLU A 322 15.62 -10.32 -11.15
N ASN A 323 14.31 -10.15 -10.95
CA ASN A 323 13.53 -9.24 -11.79
C ASN A 323 13.93 -7.78 -11.58
N ILE A 324 14.14 -7.35 -10.32
CA ILE A 324 14.56 -5.98 -10.02
C ILE A 324 15.93 -5.65 -10.61
N LEU A 325 16.88 -6.58 -10.53
CA LEU A 325 18.25 -6.33 -10.95
C LEU A 325 18.48 -6.50 -12.45
N HIS A 326 17.74 -7.39 -13.12
CA HIS A 326 18.07 -7.83 -14.48
C HIS A 326 16.95 -7.64 -15.51
N LYS A 327 15.71 -7.46 -15.11
CA LYS A 327 14.55 -7.43 -16.03
C LYS A 327 13.80 -6.11 -16.02
N ILE A 328 13.58 -5.53 -14.84
CA ILE A 328 12.85 -4.28 -14.68
C ILE A 328 13.86 -3.13 -14.63
N HIS A 329 13.94 -2.38 -15.72
CA HIS A 329 14.90 -1.28 -15.83
C HIS A 329 14.29 0.05 -15.41
N ASN A 330 15.16 0.99 -14.97
CA ASN A 330 14.79 2.37 -14.63
C ASN A 330 13.69 2.50 -13.57
N VAL A 331 13.71 1.62 -12.56
CA VAL A 331 12.76 1.64 -11.45
C VAL A 331 13.51 1.81 -10.13
N SER A 332 13.19 2.88 -9.39
CA SER A 332 13.77 3.12 -8.07
C SER A 332 13.15 2.20 -7.01
N PRO A 333 13.79 1.98 -5.86
CA PRO A 333 13.17 1.24 -4.76
C PRO A 333 11.81 1.81 -4.36
N ASN A 334 11.67 3.14 -4.44
CA ASN A 334 10.42 3.82 -4.14
C ASN A 334 9.25 3.43 -5.06
N ASP A 335 9.52 2.98 -6.27
CA ASP A 335 8.49 2.71 -7.28
C ASP A 335 8.10 1.22 -7.34
N ILE A 336 8.63 0.42 -6.40
CA ILE A 336 8.39 -1.02 -6.29
C ILE A 336 7.48 -1.32 -5.12
N THR A 337 6.46 -2.17 -5.36
CA THR A 337 5.56 -2.66 -4.32
C THR A 337 5.39 -4.17 -4.42
N ILE A 338 5.51 -4.85 -3.29
CA ILE A 338 5.21 -6.28 -3.14
C ILE A 338 3.85 -6.39 -2.47
N LEU A 339 2.94 -7.12 -3.10
CA LEU A 339 1.58 -7.34 -2.63
C LEU A 339 1.34 -8.82 -2.33
N GLY A 340 0.71 -9.12 -1.23
CA GLY A 340 0.28 -10.46 -0.85
C GLY A 340 -1.05 -10.45 -0.12
N TYR A 341 -1.53 -11.63 0.25
CA TYR A 341 -2.80 -11.79 0.92
C TYR A 341 -2.63 -11.84 2.44
N THR A 342 -1.75 -12.73 2.95
CA THR A 342 -1.63 -12.97 4.38
C THR A 342 -0.52 -12.16 5.03
N LEU A 343 -0.77 -11.66 6.24
CA LEU A 343 0.22 -10.93 7.03
C LEU A 343 1.40 -11.78 7.49
N PRO A 344 1.22 -13.07 7.90
CA PRO A 344 2.35 -13.91 8.29
C PRO A 344 3.41 -14.04 7.18
N LEU A 345 2.98 -14.32 5.94
CA LEU A 345 3.88 -14.40 4.79
C LEU A 345 4.62 -13.08 4.55
N LEU A 346 3.88 -11.96 4.57
CA LEU A 346 4.47 -10.64 4.29
C LEU A 346 5.43 -10.16 5.37
N ARG A 347 5.18 -10.49 6.65
CA ARG A 347 6.12 -10.19 7.75
C ARG A 347 7.41 -10.97 7.62
N GLU A 348 7.30 -12.26 7.30
CA GLU A 348 8.45 -13.13 7.11
C GLU A 348 9.27 -12.67 5.90
N LEU A 349 8.61 -12.38 4.79
CA LEU A 349 9.24 -11.83 3.58
C LEU A 349 9.91 -10.47 3.85
N ASP A 350 9.26 -9.57 4.59
CA ASP A 350 9.84 -8.28 4.95
C ASP A 350 11.15 -8.43 5.74
N CYS A 351 11.13 -9.28 6.76
CA CYS A 351 12.31 -9.54 7.56
C CYS A 351 13.44 -10.17 6.72
N TYR A 352 13.10 -11.19 5.92
CA TYR A 352 14.04 -11.88 5.04
C TYR A 352 14.63 -10.93 3.98
N TYR A 353 13.79 -10.12 3.34
CA TYR A 353 14.21 -9.15 2.34
C TYR A 353 15.20 -8.14 2.93
N ARG A 354 14.87 -7.50 4.06
CA ARG A 354 15.72 -6.49 4.69
C ARG A 354 17.09 -7.04 5.13
N ILE A 355 17.12 -8.29 5.62
CA ILE A 355 18.36 -8.91 6.07
C ILE A 355 19.29 -9.20 4.90
N LEU A 356 18.79 -9.79 3.81
CA LEU A 356 19.62 -10.19 2.68
C LEU A 356 19.93 -9.05 1.72
N SER A 357 18.96 -8.18 1.41
CA SER A 357 19.21 -7.06 0.51
C SER A 357 19.92 -5.89 1.17
N ARG A 358 19.89 -5.81 2.52
CA ARG A 358 20.34 -4.64 3.32
C ARG A 358 19.58 -3.36 2.99
N GLU A 359 18.42 -3.46 2.34
CA GLU A 359 17.55 -2.34 2.00
C GLU A 359 16.43 -2.19 3.03
N ASN A 360 16.07 -0.95 3.33
CA ASN A 360 14.90 -0.68 4.13
C ASN A 360 13.62 -0.84 3.32
N THR A 361 12.55 -1.22 4.00
CA THR A 361 11.21 -1.38 3.42
C THR A 361 10.20 -0.49 4.13
N LYS A 362 9.11 -0.14 3.45
CA LYS A 362 7.96 0.52 4.03
C LYS A 362 6.76 -0.44 4.07
N THR A 363 6.20 -0.65 5.26
CA THR A 363 5.06 -1.57 5.44
C THR A 363 3.82 -0.83 5.95
N MET A 364 2.62 -1.32 5.58
CA MET A 364 1.33 -0.88 6.14
C MET A 364 0.85 -1.79 7.28
N PHE A 365 1.71 -2.67 7.76
CA PHE A 365 1.46 -3.61 8.84
C PHE A 365 2.63 -3.60 9.83
N GLU A 366 2.42 -4.16 11.00
CA GLU A 366 3.46 -4.37 12.00
C GLU A 366 4.46 -5.43 11.53
N THR A 367 5.74 -5.08 11.53
CA THR A 367 6.84 -6.02 11.21
C THR A 367 7.14 -6.91 12.42
N THR A 368 7.75 -8.07 12.19
CA THR A 368 8.16 -8.98 13.28
C THR A 368 9.02 -8.28 14.32
N GLU A 369 9.94 -7.43 13.90
CA GLU A 369 10.77 -6.61 14.79
C GLU A 369 9.94 -5.68 15.69
N ILE A 370 8.94 -4.98 15.11
CA ILE A 370 8.06 -4.09 15.90
C ILE A 370 7.19 -4.89 16.86
N MET A 371 6.75 -6.08 16.48
CA MET A 371 6.00 -6.97 17.36
C MET A 371 6.84 -7.36 18.58
N TYR A 372 8.09 -7.77 18.38
CA TYR A 372 9.02 -8.07 19.48
C TYR A 372 9.28 -6.83 20.34
N LEU A 373 9.57 -5.69 19.72
CA LEU A 373 9.84 -4.45 20.45
C LEU A 373 8.66 -4.03 21.34
N SER A 374 7.43 -4.16 20.85
CA SER A 374 6.22 -3.86 21.62
C SER A 374 6.08 -4.80 22.84
N ALA A 375 6.33 -6.08 22.65
CA ALA A 375 6.23 -7.07 23.73
C ALA A 375 7.35 -6.93 24.79
N LEU A 376 8.53 -6.45 24.39
CA LEU A 376 9.66 -6.18 25.30
C LEU A 376 9.43 -4.99 26.24
N SER A 377 8.36 -4.21 26.04
CA SER A 377 7.99 -3.13 26.98
C SER A 377 7.50 -3.66 28.32
N ASP A 378 7.02 -4.91 28.37
CA ASP A 378 6.36 -5.52 29.55
C ASP A 378 7.32 -6.30 30.49
N ASN A 379 8.61 -5.92 30.55
CA ASN A 379 9.60 -6.39 31.54
C ASN A 379 9.74 -7.93 31.65
N GLU A 380 10.29 -8.56 30.65
CA GLU A 380 10.61 -10.00 30.67
C GLU A 380 11.99 -10.24 31.32
N LYS A 381 12.00 -10.65 32.57
CA LYS A 381 13.23 -10.84 33.40
C LYS A 381 14.26 -11.80 32.78
N TRP A 382 13.84 -12.82 32.05
CA TRP A 382 14.74 -13.80 31.44
C TRP A 382 15.62 -13.19 30.31
N LEU A 383 15.20 -12.05 29.74
CA LEU A 383 16.02 -11.30 28.77
C LEU A 383 17.13 -10.48 29.44
N ASP A 384 17.17 -10.41 30.78
CA ASP A 384 18.16 -9.60 31.48
C ASP A 384 19.59 -10.04 31.18
N ALA A 385 19.85 -11.32 31.01
CA ALA A 385 21.18 -11.82 30.62
C ALA A 385 21.61 -11.27 29.25
N LEU A 386 20.74 -11.32 28.25
CA LEU A 386 21.01 -10.79 26.92
C LEU A 386 21.09 -9.25 26.93
N ARG A 387 20.20 -8.58 27.67
CA ARG A 387 20.22 -7.13 27.84
C ARG A 387 21.51 -6.66 28.48
N ASN A 388 21.95 -7.31 29.56
CA ASN A 388 23.16 -6.95 30.30
C ASN A 388 24.41 -7.18 29.46
N GLU A 389 24.46 -8.27 28.66
CA GLU A 389 25.57 -8.52 27.74
C GLU A 389 25.66 -7.44 26.67
N LEU A 390 24.56 -7.11 26.00
CA LEU A 390 24.50 -6.03 25.02
C LEU A 390 24.84 -4.66 25.63
N ALA A 391 24.38 -4.39 26.85
CA ALA A 391 24.67 -3.14 27.55
C ALA A 391 26.15 -3.02 27.88
N ARG A 392 26.77 -4.07 28.44
CA ARG A 392 28.19 -4.11 28.77
C ARG A 392 29.07 -3.88 27.54
N ASN A 393 28.75 -4.54 26.43
CA ASN A 393 29.58 -4.48 25.24
C ASN A 393 29.40 -3.17 24.44
N ASN A 394 28.21 -2.53 24.49
CA ASN A 394 27.97 -1.26 23.80
C ASN A 394 28.24 -0.03 24.65
N TYR A 395 28.14 -0.13 25.99
CA TYR A 395 28.28 1.00 26.92
C TYR A 395 29.14 0.60 28.13
N PRO A 396 30.42 0.20 27.93
CA PRO A 396 31.26 -0.39 28.98
C PRO A 396 31.53 0.54 30.18
N ASN A 397 31.45 1.84 29.98
CA ASN A 397 31.73 2.84 31.02
C ASN A 397 30.47 3.30 31.77
N ASN A 398 29.30 2.77 31.44
CA ASN A 398 28.04 3.22 32.05
C ASN A 398 27.58 2.23 33.13
N THR A 399 27.55 2.66 34.39
CA THR A 399 26.96 1.88 35.49
C THR A 399 25.44 1.82 35.43
N LYS A 400 24.81 2.84 34.82
CA LYS A 400 23.36 2.92 34.59
C LYS A 400 23.11 3.45 33.18
N LEU A 401 22.29 2.75 32.41
CA LEU A 401 21.91 3.16 31.08
C LEU A 401 20.88 4.30 31.11
N SER A 402 21.03 5.27 30.19
CA SER A 402 19.96 6.26 29.94
C SER A 402 18.74 5.59 29.29
N ASP A 403 17.60 6.28 29.27
CA ASP A 403 16.36 5.79 28.62
C ASP A 403 16.59 5.56 27.12
N GLU A 404 17.33 6.42 26.45
CA GLU A 404 17.67 6.28 25.04
C GLU A 404 18.53 5.03 24.78
N GLN A 405 19.53 4.79 25.63
CA GLN A 405 20.36 3.58 25.55
C GLN A 405 19.57 2.31 25.80
N ASN A 406 18.66 2.32 26.79
CA ASN A 406 17.75 1.20 27.06
C ASN A 406 16.84 0.92 25.85
N ILE A 407 16.26 1.95 25.21
CA ILE A 407 15.46 1.80 24.00
C ILE A 407 16.29 1.20 22.86
N LYS A 408 17.54 1.62 22.70
CA LYS A 408 18.45 1.09 21.67
C LYS A 408 18.77 -0.40 21.90
N ILE A 409 19.04 -0.80 23.14
CA ILE A 409 19.27 -2.22 23.50
C ILE A 409 18.01 -3.06 23.22
N LYS A 410 16.82 -2.58 23.60
CA LYS A 410 15.55 -3.26 23.28
C LYS A 410 15.37 -3.46 21.76
N LYS A 411 15.72 -2.45 20.96
CA LYS A 411 15.71 -2.56 19.49
C LYS A 411 16.68 -3.64 18.99
N PHE A 412 17.88 -3.72 19.53
CA PHE A 412 18.85 -4.76 19.17
C PHE A 412 18.28 -6.15 19.47
N ILE A 413 17.71 -6.35 20.67
CA ILE A 413 17.09 -7.62 21.06
C ILE A 413 15.94 -7.98 20.10
N ALA A 414 15.04 -7.03 19.81
CA ALA A 414 13.93 -7.26 18.90
C ALA A 414 14.40 -7.67 17.49
N GLN A 415 15.45 -7.05 16.97
CA GLN A 415 16.05 -7.41 15.69
C GLN A 415 16.67 -8.82 15.75
N LEU A 416 17.47 -9.10 16.76
CA LEU A 416 18.13 -10.42 16.91
C LEU A 416 17.09 -11.55 17.02
N LEU A 417 16.02 -11.37 17.78
CA LEU A 417 14.94 -12.36 17.90
C LEU A 417 14.19 -12.55 16.59
N SER A 418 13.92 -11.48 15.85
CA SER A 418 13.25 -11.59 14.54
C SER A 418 14.10 -12.32 13.50
N ILE A 419 15.42 -12.11 13.51
CA ILE A 419 16.35 -12.85 12.63
C ILE A 419 16.48 -14.30 13.07
N ALA A 420 16.49 -14.58 14.38
CA ALA A 420 16.54 -15.93 14.91
C ALA A 420 15.36 -16.81 14.46
N GLU A 421 14.18 -16.23 14.24
CA GLU A 421 13.05 -16.96 13.64
C GLU A 421 13.32 -17.39 12.20
N LEU A 422 13.94 -16.52 11.41
CA LEU A 422 14.33 -16.83 10.03
C LEU A 422 15.47 -17.85 10.00
N TYR A 423 16.45 -17.68 10.87
CA TYR A 423 17.58 -18.60 10.98
C TYR A 423 17.13 -20.04 11.31
N ALA A 424 16.13 -20.17 12.20
CA ALA A 424 15.55 -21.47 12.53
C ALA A 424 14.90 -22.18 11.32
N LYS A 425 14.43 -21.41 10.31
CA LYS A 425 13.79 -21.93 9.10
C LYS A 425 14.76 -22.05 7.91
N TYR A 426 15.70 -21.13 7.79
CA TYR A 426 16.58 -20.97 6.62
C TYR A 426 18.04 -20.75 7.04
N PRO A 427 18.66 -21.68 7.82
CA PRO A 427 19.98 -21.47 8.39
C PRO A 427 21.04 -21.16 7.33
N GLU A 428 21.13 -21.96 6.26
CA GLU A 428 22.13 -21.79 5.20
C GLU A 428 22.08 -20.42 4.50
N LYS A 429 20.91 -19.82 4.40
CA LYS A 429 20.71 -18.52 3.74
C LYS A 429 20.96 -17.34 4.68
N ILE A 430 20.70 -17.51 5.96
CA ILE A 430 20.65 -16.40 6.93
C ILE A 430 21.92 -16.32 7.79
N GLU A 431 22.64 -17.42 8.00
CA GLU A 431 23.77 -17.53 8.96
C GLU A 431 24.78 -16.39 8.82
N LYS A 432 25.30 -16.16 7.61
CA LYS A 432 26.28 -15.10 7.37
C LYS A 432 25.77 -13.71 7.77
N CYS A 433 24.56 -13.35 7.31
CA CYS A 433 23.98 -12.06 7.62
C CYS A 433 23.61 -11.93 9.11
N PHE A 434 23.25 -13.04 9.75
CA PHE A 434 22.95 -13.08 11.17
C PHE A 434 24.21 -12.89 12.02
N SER A 435 25.31 -13.59 11.69
CA SER A 435 26.61 -13.39 12.33
C SER A 435 27.09 -11.94 12.21
N GLU A 436 27.09 -11.38 11.00
CA GLU A 436 27.43 -9.97 10.78
C GLU A 436 26.55 -9.01 11.61
N LYS A 437 25.27 -9.36 11.80
CA LYS A 437 24.36 -8.53 12.62
C LYS A 437 24.68 -8.63 14.10
N CYS A 438 25.06 -9.81 14.58
CA CYS A 438 25.55 -10.01 15.94
C CYS A 438 26.81 -9.18 16.20
N GLU A 439 27.78 -9.21 15.28
CA GLU A 439 29.00 -8.40 15.36
C GLU A 439 28.69 -6.90 15.41
N ASN A 440 27.78 -6.42 14.57
CA ASN A 440 27.34 -5.01 14.55
C ASN A 440 26.72 -4.56 15.89
N PHE A 441 26.11 -5.48 16.63
CA PHE A 441 25.55 -5.23 17.96
C PHE A 441 26.53 -5.56 19.08
N LYS A 442 27.77 -5.94 18.73
CA LYS A 442 28.83 -6.33 19.68
C LYS A 442 28.42 -7.49 20.58
N ILE A 443 27.79 -8.51 20.01
CA ILE A 443 27.45 -9.76 20.68
C ILE A 443 28.05 -10.94 19.92
N GLY A 444 28.61 -11.91 20.63
CA GLY A 444 29.14 -13.12 20.00
C GLY A 444 28.03 -13.97 19.40
N PHE A 445 28.19 -14.43 18.15
CA PHE A 445 27.20 -15.27 17.47
C PHE A 445 26.96 -16.58 18.21
N ASP A 446 28.03 -17.29 18.62
CA ASP A 446 27.92 -18.53 19.37
C ASP A 446 27.29 -18.33 20.75
N PHE A 447 27.62 -17.24 21.43
CA PHE A 447 26.96 -16.86 22.68
C PHE A 447 25.45 -16.68 22.46
N PHE A 448 25.05 -15.97 21.42
CA PHE A 448 23.63 -15.74 21.15
C PHE A 448 22.92 -17.04 20.78
N LEU A 449 23.51 -17.91 19.97
CA LEU A 449 22.96 -19.24 19.66
C LEU A 449 22.83 -20.13 20.91
N SER A 450 23.82 -20.10 21.79
CA SER A 450 23.78 -20.81 23.08
C SER A 450 22.65 -20.26 23.96
N PHE A 451 22.50 -18.92 24.03
CA PHE A 451 21.39 -18.26 24.73
C PHE A 451 20.03 -18.71 24.21
N LEU A 452 19.84 -18.75 22.88
CA LEU A 452 18.59 -19.22 22.27
C LEU A 452 18.26 -20.67 22.62
N LYS A 453 19.25 -21.56 22.64
CA LYS A 453 19.10 -22.98 23.01
C LYS A 453 18.75 -23.13 24.48
N THR A 454 19.47 -22.45 25.36
CA THR A 454 19.30 -22.53 26.81
C THR A 454 17.92 -22.01 27.24
N ASN A 455 17.42 -20.96 26.58
CA ASN A 455 16.15 -20.30 26.93
C ASN A 455 15.00 -20.64 25.94
N ALA A 456 15.07 -21.78 25.25
CA ALA A 456 14.15 -22.12 24.16
C ALA A 456 12.67 -22.14 24.59
N LYS A 457 12.35 -22.65 25.79
CA LYS A 457 10.97 -22.73 26.32
C LYS A 457 10.42 -21.33 26.62
N GLU A 458 11.22 -20.50 27.26
CA GLU A 458 10.88 -19.11 27.60
C GLU A 458 10.68 -18.27 26.33
N ILE A 459 11.58 -18.42 25.35
CA ILE A 459 11.46 -17.76 24.05
C ILE A 459 10.19 -18.20 23.32
N GLN A 460 9.85 -19.48 23.35
CA GLN A 460 8.61 -19.99 22.76
C GLN A 460 7.37 -19.42 23.46
N GLY A 461 7.38 -19.36 24.79
CA GLY A 461 6.33 -18.72 25.58
C GLY A 461 6.17 -17.24 25.23
N PHE A 462 7.27 -16.51 25.11
CA PHE A 462 7.28 -15.11 24.69
C PHE A 462 6.76 -14.93 23.26
N ARG A 463 7.19 -15.73 22.30
CA ARG A 463 6.65 -15.75 20.93
C ARG A 463 5.14 -15.98 20.89
N SER A 464 4.63 -16.87 21.72
CA SER A 464 3.19 -17.11 21.83
C SER A 464 2.44 -15.89 22.35
N LYS A 465 2.97 -15.13 23.30
CA LYS A 465 2.43 -13.85 23.76
C LYS A 465 2.45 -12.79 22.63
N VAL A 466 3.60 -12.65 21.96
CA VAL A 466 3.79 -11.73 20.83
C VAL A 466 2.74 -12.00 19.75
N ASN A 467 2.54 -13.27 19.36
CA ASN A 467 1.60 -13.64 18.31
C ASN A 467 0.12 -13.42 18.69
N LYS A 468 -0.21 -13.37 19.99
CA LYS A 468 -1.57 -13.13 20.50
C LYS A 468 -1.84 -11.65 20.80
N ALA A 469 -0.83 -10.79 20.77
CA ALA A 469 -0.99 -9.38 21.09
C ALA A 469 -1.86 -8.66 20.03
N ASN A 470 -2.59 -7.66 20.51
CA ASN A 470 -3.39 -6.82 19.63
C ASN A 470 -2.54 -5.69 19.03
N TYR A 471 -2.25 -5.79 17.74
CA TYR A 471 -1.44 -4.81 17.01
C TYR A 471 -2.25 -3.82 16.17
N GLU A 472 -3.55 -3.73 16.37
CA GLU A 472 -4.43 -2.85 15.56
C GLU A 472 -4.01 -1.39 15.63
N ILE A 473 -3.62 -0.91 16.80
CA ILE A 473 -3.15 0.47 16.99
C ILE A 473 -1.88 0.72 16.18
N ILE A 474 -0.91 -0.19 16.24
CA ILE A 474 0.36 -0.07 15.50
C ILE A 474 0.09 -0.09 13.99
N ARG A 475 -0.73 -1.03 13.54
CA ARG A 475 -1.13 -1.15 12.12
C ARG A 475 -1.86 0.09 11.62
N ARG A 476 -2.79 0.62 12.42
CA ARG A 476 -3.50 1.86 12.13
C ARG A 476 -2.54 3.04 12.00
N ASN A 477 -1.60 3.19 12.92
CA ASN A 477 -0.61 4.26 12.88
C ASN A 477 0.29 4.15 11.64
N LYS A 478 0.75 2.93 11.29
CA LYS A 478 1.51 2.69 10.06
C LYS A 478 0.71 3.06 8.79
N LYS A 479 -0.60 2.80 8.76
CA LYS A 479 -1.48 3.18 7.65
C LYS A 479 -1.68 4.70 7.57
N ILE A 480 -1.89 5.37 8.70
CA ILE A 480 -2.06 6.84 8.75
C ILE A 480 -0.80 7.56 8.27
N HIS A 481 0.38 7.05 8.65
CA HIS A 481 1.68 7.62 8.28
C HIS A 481 2.30 6.96 7.03
N PHE A 482 1.48 6.24 6.25
CA PHE A 482 1.96 5.69 5.00
C PHE A 482 2.05 6.78 3.93
N TRP A 483 3.17 6.76 3.22
CA TRP A 483 3.47 7.69 2.16
C TRP A 483 4.16 6.96 1.01
N MET A 484 3.73 7.20 -0.23
CA MET A 484 4.30 6.52 -1.39
C MET A 484 5.75 6.93 -1.66
N ASN A 485 6.04 8.22 -1.49
CA ASN A 485 7.38 8.77 -1.75
C ASN A 485 8.27 8.69 -0.52
N CYS A 486 8.47 7.51 0.02
CA CYS A 486 9.31 7.27 1.20
C CYS A 486 10.75 6.85 0.87
N GLY A 487 11.11 6.77 -0.41
CA GLY A 487 12.44 6.35 -0.86
C GLY A 487 12.71 4.84 -0.72
N MET A 488 11.71 4.05 -0.28
CA MET A 488 11.85 2.64 0.06
C MET A 488 10.90 1.76 -0.75
N LEU A 489 11.29 0.51 -0.96
CA LEU A 489 10.42 -0.55 -1.44
C LEU A 489 9.27 -0.77 -0.45
N LYS A 490 8.05 -0.99 -0.96
CA LYS A 490 6.86 -1.18 -0.14
C LYS A 490 6.43 -2.64 -0.12
N ILE A 491 5.98 -3.08 1.05
CA ILE A 491 5.36 -4.40 1.22
C ILE A 491 4.02 -4.19 1.90
N SER A 492 2.94 -4.69 1.30
CA SER A 492 1.58 -4.48 1.80
C SER A 492 0.65 -5.64 1.46
N THR A 493 -0.47 -5.73 2.18
CA THR A 493 -1.58 -6.54 1.71
C THR A 493 -2.29 -5.83 0.55
N ILE A 494 -2.89 -6.60 -0.37
CA ILE A 494 -3.68 -6.03 -1.48
C ILE A 494 -4.80 -5.13 -0.93
N HIS A 495 -5.50 -5.55 0.13
CA HIS A 495 -6.53 -4.75 0.80
C HIS A 495 -6.05 -3.37 1.25
N SER A 496 -4.89 -3.32 1.89
CA SER A 496 -4.34 -2.05 2.40
C SER A 496 -3.80 -1.15 1.31
N PHE A 497 -3.38 -1.73 0.18
CA PHE A 497 -2.84 -1.01 -0.97
C PHE A 497 -3.91 -0.59 -1.99
N LYS A 498 -5.18 -0.99 -1.80
CA LYS A 498 -6.28 -0.56 -2.67
C LYS A 498 -6.34 0.96 -2.76
N GLY A 499 -6.51 1.49 -3.97
CA GLY A 499 -6.49 2.92 -4.30
C GLY A 499 -5.10 3.50 -4.58
N TRP A 500 -4.03 2.88 -4.08
CA TRP A 500 -2.66 3.23 -4.44
C TRP A 500 -2.23 2.61 -5.78
N GLU A 501 -1.09 3.04 -6.29
CA GLU A 501 -0.49 2.53 -7.53
C GLU A 501 1.03 2.53 -7.42
N SER A 502 1.69 1.66 -8.18
CA SER A 502 3.15 1.54 -8.21
C SER A 502 3.63 1.26 -9.63
N GLN A 503 4.80 1.75 -9.99
CA GLN A 503 5.38 1.51 -11.31
C GLN A 503 5.63 0.02 -11.53
N ALA A 504 6.15 -0.68 -10.51
CA ALA A 504 6.36 -2.13 -10.53
C ALA A 504 5.63 -2.79 -9.36
N VAL A 505 4.86 -3.84 -9.66
CA VAL A 505 4.13 -4.64 -8.66
C VAL A 505 4.56 -6.10 -8.76
N PHE A 506 4.97 -6.66 -7.62
CA PHE A 506 5.13 -8.09 -7.42
C PHE A 506 3.92 -8.61 -6.64
N LEU A 507 3.11 -9.46 -7.25
CA LEU A 507 1.89 -9.98 -6.67
C LEU A 507 2.05 -11.46 -6.31
N ILE A 508 1.89 -11.80 -5.02
CA ILE A 508 2.06 -13.14 -4.49
C ILE A 508 0.70 -13.80 -4.31
N ILE A 509 0.52 -14.99 -4.88
CA ILE A 509 -0.64 -15.85 -4.71
C ILE A 509 -0.24 -17.05 -3.88
N GLU A 510 -0.96 -17.30 -2.78
CA GLU A 510 -0.74 -18.41 -1.87
C GLU A 510 -1.68 -19.59 -2.21
N ASP A 511 -1.31 -20.82 -1.89
CA ASP A 511 -2.07 -22.04 -2.17
C ASP A 511 -3.46 -22.09 -1.52
N LYS A 512 -3.58 -21.48 -0.33
CA LYS A 512 -4.80 -21.54 0.50
C LYS A 512 -5.87 -20.51 0.14
N THR A 513 -5.68 -19.71 -0.89
CA THR A 513 -6.66 -18.71 -1.30
C THR A 513 -7.83 -19.37 -2.02
N THR A 514 -9.05 -19.25 -1.44
CA THR A 514 -10.27 -19.78 -2.05
C THR A 514 -10.82 -18.85 -3.12
N LYS A 515 -11.27 -19.40 -4.26
CA LYS A 515 -11.63 -18.66 -5.47
C LYS A 515 -12.72 -17.61 -5.30
N ASN A 516 -13.79 -17.92 -4.57
CA ASN A 516 -15.00 -17.09 -4.57
C ASN A 516 -14.85 -15.70 -3.92
N GLU A 517 -13.83 -15.48 -3.10
CA GLU A 517 -13.58 -14.21 -2.39
C GLU A 517 -12.30 -13.52 -2.89
N PHE A 518 -11.54 -14.18 -3.76
CA PHE A 518 -10.22 -13.72 -4.14
C PHE A 518 -10.15 -13.13 -5.56
N ASP A 519 -11.15 -13.37 -6.42
CA ASP A 519 -11.14 -12.87 -7.79
C ASP A 519 -11.06 -11.32 -7.86
N GLU A 520 -11.89 -10.63 -7.08
CA GLU A 520 -11.89 -9.17 -7.02
C GLU A 520 -10.62 -8.62 -6.36
N LEU A 521 -10.09 -9.36 -5.40
CA LEU A 521 -8.85 -8.98 -4.73
C LEU A 521 -7.66 -9.11 -5.68
N LEU A 522 -7.58 -10.22 -6.43
CA LEU A 522 -6.55 -10.45 -7.42
C LEU A 522 -6.64 -9.43 -8.56
N TYR A 523 -7.84 -9.16 -9.07
CA TYR A 523 -8.11 -8.08 -10.02
C TYR A 523 -7.63 -6.73 -9.49
N THR A 524 -7.94 -6.44 -8.22
CA THR A 524 -7.47 -5.21 -7.56
C THR A 524 -5.94 -5.17 -7.54
N GLY A 525 -5.26 -6.27 -7.24
CA GLY A 525 -3.80 -6.36 -7.26
C GLY A 525 -3.19 -6.06 -8.64
N PHE A 526 -3.75 -6.65 -9.71
CA PHE A 526 -3.32 -6.39 -11.10
C PHE A 526 -3.39 -4.91 -11.45
N THR A 527 -4.51 -4.29 -11.12
CA THR A 527 -4.79 -2.89 -11.45
C THR A 527 -3.97 -1.88 -10.65
N ARG A 528 -3.09 -2.33 -9.73
CA ARG A 528 -2.14 -1.45 -9.00
C ARG A 528 -0.87 -1.20 -9.79
N ALA A 529 -0.54 -2.06 -10.76
CA ALA A 529 0.64 -1.91 -11.59
C ALA A 529 0.44 -0.86 -12.70
N ARG A 530 1.48 -0.05 -12.93
CA ARG A 530 1.50 0.94 -14.02
C ARG A 530 2.23 0.39 -15.25
N GLU A 531 3.44 -0.10 -15.07
CA GLU A 531 4.31 -0.54 -16.17
C GLU A 531 4.74 -2.00 -16.02
N ASN A 532 5.03 -2.46 -14.79
CA ASN A 532 5.62 -3.77 -14.57
C ASN A 532 4.78 -4.61 -13.61
N LEU A 533 4.41 -5.82 -14.02
CA LEU A 533 3.63 -6.75 -13.22
C LEU A 533 4.27 -8.14 -13.21
N VAL A 534 4.71 -8.59 -12.04
CA VAL A 534 5.24 -9.94 -11.84
C VAL A 534 4.32 -10.68 -10.87
N ILE A 535 3.74 -11.79 -11.32
CA ILE A 535 2.90 -12.66 -10.50
C ILE A 535 3.67 -13.91 -10.12
N ILE A 536 3.68 -14.20 -8.82
CA ILE A 536 4.35 -15.36 -8.24
C ILE A 536 3.29 -16.21 -7.54
N ASN A 537 2.97 -17.36 -8.13
CA ASN A 537 1.96 -18.26 -7.60
C ASN A 537 2.63 -19.47 -6.94
N PHE A 538 2.33 -19.66 -5.66
CA PHE A 538 2.80 -20.79 -4.88
C PHE A 538 1.67 -21.79 -4.62
N GLY A 539 1.65 -22.85 -5.42
CA GLY A 539 0.79 -24.01 -5.24
C GLY A 539 -0.68 -23.84 -5.56
N ASN A 540 -1.16 -22.63 -5.90
CA ASN A 540 -2.56 -22.44 -6.25
C ASN A 540 -2.82 -22.89 -7.69
N GLU A 541 -3.19 -24.17 -7.86
CA GLU A 541 -3.44 -24.79 -9.17
C GLU A 541 -4.63 -24.17 -9.90
N GLU A 542 -5.65 -23.72 -9.16
CA GLU A 542 -6.86 -23.16 -9.74
C GLU A 542 -6.54 -21.86 -10.49
N TYR A 543 -5.84 -20.94 -9.86
CA TYR A 543 -5.36 -19.73 -10.52
C TYR A 543 -4.26 -20.01 -11.54
N HIS A 544 -3.46 -21.07 -11.37
CA HIS A 544 -2.48 -21.46 -12.38
C HIS A 544 -3.14 -21.80 -13.71
N LYS A 545 -4.21 -22.61 -13.68
CA LYS A 545 -4.98 -22.99 -14.88
C LYS A 545 -5.60 -21.79 -15.61
N ILE A 546 -5.88 -20.71 -14.89
CA ILE A 546 -6.46 -19.47 -15.43
C ILE A 546 -5.37 -18.52 -15.93
N LEU A 547 -4.39 -18.22 -15.08
CA LEU A 547 -3.42 -17.16 -15.35
C LEU A 547 -2.37 -17.54 -16.39
N LYS A 548 -1.89 -18.79 -16.37
CA LYS A 548 -0.86 -19.23 -17.31
C LYS A 548 -1.27 -19.04 -18.78
N PRO A 549 -2.46 -19.50 -19.24
CA PRO A 549 -2.90 -19.25 -20.61
C PRO A 549 -3.08 -17.76 -20.94
N MET A 550 -3.53 -16.94 -19.98
CA MET A 550 -3.71 -15.51 -20.17
C MET A 550 -2.37 -14.80 -20.43
N PHE A 551 -1.37 -15.10 -19.60
CA PHE A 551 -0.03 -14.52 -19.76
C PHE A 551 0.65 -15.00 -21.06
N ASP A 552 0.49 -16.28 -21.41
CA ASP A 552 1.04 -16.82 -22.66
C ASP A 552 0.40 -16.16 -23.90
N LYS A 553 -0.89 -15.82 -23.83
CA LYS A 553 -1.60 -15.14 -24.91
C LYS A 553 -1.12 -13.69 -25.07
N VAL A 554 -1.05 -12.93 -23.98
CA VAL A 554 -0.68 -11.51 -24.02
C VAL A 554 0.80 -11.31 -24.34
N ASN A 555 1.69 -12.18 -23.86
CA ASN A 555 3.12 -12.06 -24.14
C ASN A 555 3.53 -12.56 -25.55
N LYS A 556 2.62 -13.18 -26.30
CA LYS A 556 2.83 -13.56 -27.71
C LYS A 556 2.38 -12.48 -28.70
N GLN A 557 1.57 -11.54 -28.27
CA GLN A 557 1.15 -10.36 -29.02
C GLN A 557 2.18 -9.24 -28.93
#